data_2aa62cbcd1db0eea46f7c7fcbe62f036
#
_entry.id   2aa62cbcd1db0eea46f7c7fcbe62f036
#
_cell.length_a   1.000
_cell.length_b   1.000
_cell.length_c   1.000
_cell.angle_alpha   90.00
_cell.angle_beta   90.00
_cell.angle_gamma   90.00
#
_symmetry.space_group_name_H-M   'P 1'
#
loop_
_entity.id
_entity.type
_entity.pdbx_description
1 polymer ?
#
loop_
_entity_poly.entity_id
_entity_poly.type
_entity_poly.pdbx_seq_one_letter_code
_entity_poly.pdbx_strand_id
1 'polypeptide(L)'
;MVCKRLFVERQKRKKYFKQFKLWINTQSPLFVLAKLAGVSTKTLQRAFDTYLSYPPEPNRVKIRQEVWLKVDATYFSKWGCLIVYTAGKDILYWQYAEREHDLMYQAGIRWLQSKGYVILGVTSDWHGSIVRAVQRIYPHIPHQRCLIHTQRQCESILTQNPKTEAGQSLRFLVLELNHITSEYEKNMWIKWFALWRKRYEHMIKERTYLKTEEGKSTWWYTHKNLRKVYRSLVSSQDHLFLYLDHKNLDKDTNGLEGEFKHLKAKIGAHSGMRKFERMAYISWYLYFKKH
;
A
#
# COMPACT_ATOMS: atom_id res chain seq x y z
N MET A 1 8.54 43.34 16.83
CA MET A 1 9.42 42.21 17.24
C MET A 1 9.08 40.86 16.61
N VAL A 2 7.86 40.55 16.28
CA VAL A 2 7.42 39.28 15.64
C VAL A 2 8.06 39.06 14.26
N CYS A 3 8.19 40.10 13.44
CA CYS A 3 8.69 39.98 12.05
C CYS A 3 10.18 39.62 11.96
N LYS A 4 11.03 40.11 12.88
CA LYS A 4 12.46 39.77 12.93
C LYS A 4 12.68 38.32 13.39
N ARG A 5 11.86 37.82 14.31
CA ARG A 5 11.94 36.43 14.81
C ARG A 5 11.58 35.43 13.71
N LEU A 6 10.51 35.70 12.95
CA LEU A 6 10.10 34.89 11.79
C LEU A 6 11.15 34.92 10.64
N PHE A 7 11.83 36.03 10.43
CA PHE A 7 12.87 36.15 9.41
C PHE A 7 14.13 35.36 9.79
N VAL A 8 14.55 35.43 11.05
CA VAL A 8 15.69 34.66 11.57
C VAL A 8 15.38 33.17 11.57
N GLU A 9 14.17 32.75 11.90
CA GLU A 9 13.74 31.35 11.78
C GLU A 9 13.71 30.87 10.34
N ARG A 10 13.24 31.69 9.38
CA ARG A 10 13.30 31.35 7.93
C ARG A 10 14.73 31.21 7.42
N GLN A 11 15.68 32.02 7.87
CA GLN A 11 17.09 31.89 7.49
C GLN A 11 17.75 30.67 8.13
N LYS A 12 17.46 30.37 9.40
CA LYS A 12 17.91 29.14 10.07
C LYS A 12 17.38 27.88 9.37
N ARG A 13 16.16 27.91 8.83
CA ARG A 13 15.55 26.82 8.05
C ARG A 13 16.24 26.56 6.70
N LYS A 14 17.01 27.52 6.15
CA LYS A 14 17.77 27.30 4.90
C LYS A 14 19.15 26.71 5.12
N LYS A 15 19.72 26.88 6.31
CA LYS A 15 21.06 26.42 6.64
C LYS A 15 21.11 24.89 6.69
N TYR A 16 22.00 24.29 5.92
CA TYR A 16 22.19 22.83 5.79
C TYR A 16 21.01 22.06 5.17
N PHE A 17 20.06 22.73 4.50
CA PHE A 17 18.93 22.04 3.86
C PHE A 17 19.37 21.05 2.77
N LYS A 18 20.46 21.37 2.03
CA LYS A 18 21.04 20.46 1.04
C LYS A 18 21.53 19.16 1.69
N GLN A 19 22.22 19.26 2.83
CA GLN A 19 22.68 18.11 3.60
C GLN A 19 21.51 17.33 4.20
N PHE A 20 20.47 18.02 4.68
CA PHE A 20 19.25 17.40 5.17
C PHE A 20 18.55 16.61 4.05
N LYS A 21 18.36 17.21 2.85
CA LYS A 21 17.79 16.51 1.70
C LYS A 21 18.62 15.28 1.31
N LEU A 22 19.95 15.39 1.34
CA LEU A 22 20.84 14.27 1.09
C LEU A 22 20.68 13.18 2.13
N TRP A 23 20.60 13.52 3.43
CA TRP A 23 20.39 12.59 4.53
C TRP A 23 19.06 11.83 4.41
N ILE A 24 17.98 12.50 4.03
CA ILE A 24 16.68 11.88 3.80
C ILE A 24 16.72 10.91 2.60
N ASN A 25 17.40 11.28 1.52
CA ASN A 25 17.39 10.51 0.27
C ASN A 25 18.49 9.45 0.16
N THR A 26 19.48 9.47 1.04
CA THR A 26 20.57 8.50 1.06
C THR A 26 20.65 7.79 2.41
N GLN A 27 21.58 6.87 2.55
CA GLN A 27 21.93 6.25 3.84
C GLN A 27 23.23 6.85 4.42
N SER A 28 23.58 8.06 3.99
CA SER A 28 24.81 8.71 4.41
C SER A 28 24.84 8.95 5.92
N PRO A 29 25.86 8.48 6.64
CA PRO A 29 26.01 8.74 8.06
C PRO A 29 26.14 10.23 8.36
N LEU A 30 25.59 10.66 9.50
CA LEU A 30 25.57 12.07 9.88
C LEU A 30 26.97 12.70 9.97
N PHE A 31 27.96 11.94 10.44
CA PHE A 31 29.34 12.44 10.55
C PHE A 31 29.96 12.76 9.17
N VAL A 32 29.64 11.99 8.11
CA VAL A 32 30.10 12.26 6.75
C VAL A 32 29.51 13.58 6.25
N LEU A 33 28.22 13.78 6.46
CA LEU A 33 27.54 15.02 6.07
C LEU A 33 28.02 16.23 6.85
N ALA A 34 28.36 16.06 8.13
CA ALA A 34 28.93 17.10 8.98
C ALA A 34 30.32 17.52 8.48
N LYS A 35 31.16 16.55 8.13
CA LYS A 35 32.47 16.80 7.53
C LYS A 35 32.34 17.57 6.20
N LEU A 36 31.43 17.15 5.33
CA LEU A 36 31.13 17.84 4.05
C LEU A 36 30.59 19.27 4.26
N ALA A 37 29.93 19.52 5.36
CA ALA A 37 29.37 20.84 5.71
C ALA A 37 30.38 21.74 6.48
N GLY A 38 31.57 21.24 6.83
CA GLY A 38 32.55 21.97 7.64
C GLY A 38 32.09 22.29 9.07
N VAL A 39 31.25 21.41 9.69
CA VAL A 39 30.69 21.63 11.02
C VAL A 39 30.74 20.39 11.88
N SER A 40 30.52 20.56 13.19
CA SER A 40 30.40 19.42 14.10
C SER A 40 29.12 18.62 13.83
N THR A 41 29.16 17.32 14.09
CA THR A 41 27.97 16.43 14.02
C THR A 41 26.83 16.96 14.86
N LYS A 42 27.11 17.49 16.05
CA LYS A 42 26.12 18.07 16.97
C LYS A 42 25.43 19.32 16.37
N THR A 43 26.18 20.16 15.65
CA THR A 43 25.64 21.34 14.95
C THR A 43 24.70 20.91 13.83
N LEU A 44 25.08 19.91 13.03
CA LEU A 44 24.26 19.40 11.94
C LEU A 44 23.00 18.70 12.47
N GLN A 45 23.13 17.91 13.55
CA GLN A 45 22.00 17.25 14.21
C GLN A 45 20.94 18.26 14.65
N ARG A 46 21.35 19.34 15.37
CA ARG A 46 20.42 20.40 15.79
C ARG A 46 19.67 21.05 14.63
N ALA A 47 20.35 21.22 13.49
CA ALA A 47 19.70 21.74 12.26
C ALA A 47 18.68 20.74 11.71
N PHE A 48 18.99 19.43 11.71
CA PHE A 48 18.09 18.39 11.25
C PHE A 48 16.89 18.22 12.17
N ASP A 49 17.09 18.30 13.50
CA ASP A 49 15.99 18.29 14.48
C ASP A 49 15.00 19.45 14.24
N THR A 50 15.52 20.62 13.81
CA THR A 50 14.65 21.74 13.43
C THR A 50 13.80 21.41 12.19
N TYR A 51 14.35 20.75 11.17
CA TYR A 51 13.57 20.32 10.02
C TYR A 51 12.56 19.24 10.37
N LEU A 52 12.94 18.26 11.17
CA LEU A 52 12.04 17.21 11.64
C LEU A 52 10.90 17.74 12.52
N SER A 53 11.09 18.86 13.22
CA SER A 53 10.03 19.51 14.01
C SER A 53 8.95 20.16 13.13
N TYR A 54 9.21 20.38 11.85
CA TYR A 54 8.27 21.00 10.89
C TYR A 54 8.18 20.17 9.62
N PRO A 55 7.57 18.97 9.65
CA PRO A 55 7.41 18.15 8.48
C PRO A 55 6.55 18.84 7.43
N PRO A 56 6.80 18.58 6.13
CA PRO A 56 6.02 19.18 5.07
C PRO A 56 4.61 18.60 5.03
N GLU A 57 3.66 19.43 4.65
CA GLU A 57 2.33 18.98 4.26
C GLU A 57 2.30 18.57 2.78
N PRO A 58 1.41 17.64 2.40
CA PRO A 58 1.13 17.35 0.99
C PRO A 58 0.66 18.62 0.26
N ASN A 59 1.11 18.80 -0.98
CA ASN A 59 0.75 20.01 -1.74
C ASN A 59 -0.75 20.06 -2.06
N ARG A 60 -1.26 21.27 -2.16
CA ARG A 60 -2.61 21.55 -2.68
C ARG A 60 -2.58 21.59 -4.20
N VAL A 61 -3.62 21.07 -4.83
CA VAL A 61 -3.86 21.27 -6.27
C VAL A 61 -4.41 22.68 -6.46
N LYS A 62 -3.89 23.40 -7.45
CA LYS A 62 -4.36 24.77 -7.78
C LYS A 62 -5.61 24.76 -8.67
N ILE A 63 -5.80 23.68 -9.44
CA ILE A 63 -6.88 23.51 -10.42
C ILE A 63 -7.47 22.11 -10.19
N ARG A 64 -8.78 21.97 -10.40
CA ARG A 64 -9.46 20.68 -10.36
C ARG A 64 -8.73 19.65 -11.24
N GLN A 65 -8.37 18.49 -10.66
CA GLN A 65 -7.59 17.48 -11.36
C GLN A 65 -8.26 16.11 -11.22
N GLU A 66 -8.53 15.47 -12.34
CA GLU A 66 -9.01 14.08 -12.40
C GLU A 66 -7.85 13.10 -12.18
N VAL A 67 -8.07 12.11 -11.36
CA VAL A 67 -7.04 11.13 -11.00
C VAL A 67 -7.58 9.71 -10.91
N TRP A 68 -6.76 8.76 -11.35
CA TRP A 68 -6.88 7.35 -11.09
C TRP A 68 -5.99 7.03 -9.88
N LEU A 69 -6.62 6.67 -8.78
CA LEU A 69 -5.96 6.62 -7.48
C LEU A 69 -5.39 5.23 -7.22
N LYS A 70 -4.13 5.16 -6.80
CA LYS A 70 -3.56 3.97 -6.15
C LYS A 70 -3.46 4.22 -4.66
N VAL A 71 -3.91 3.26 -3.86
CA VAL A 71 -3.86 3.33 -2.41
C VAL A 71 -3.23 2.05 -1.87
N ASP A 72 -2.23 2.22 -1.04
CA ASP A 72 -1.57 1.10 -0.38
C ASP A 72 -1.11 1.51 1.03
N ALA A 73 -0.99 0.54 1.92
CA ALA A 73 -0.57 0.74 3.29
C ALA A 73 0.63 -0.12 3.65
N THR A 74 1.50 0.40 4.50
CA THR A 74 2.62 -0.38 5.02
C THR A 74 2.78 -0.21 6.52
N TYR A 75 3.03 -1.32 7.22
CA TYR A 75 3.20 -1.33 8.67
C TYR A 75 4.67 -1.14 9.07
N PHE A 76 4.87 -0.39 10.15
CA PHE A 76 6.16 -0.15 10.79
C PHE A 76 6.18 -0.80 12.19
N SER A 77 6.00 -2.11 12.27
CA SER A 77 5.99 -2.87 13.53
C SER A 77 5.02 -2.23 14.57
N LYS A 78 5.48 -1.89 15.77
CA LYS A 78 4.69 -1.29 16.85
C LYS A 78 4.27 0.17 16.62
N TRP A 79 4.67 0.79 15.49
CA TRP A 79 4.48 2.24 15.26
C TRP A 79 3.17 2.57 14.56
N GLY A 80 2.49 1.56 14.05
CA GLY A 80 1.29 1.71 13.23
C GLY A 80 1.56 1.54 11.73
N CYS A 81 0.69 2.09 10.91
CA CYS A 81 0.80 2.02 9.44
C CYS A 81 0.85 3.41 8.81
N LEU A 82 1.47 3.45 7.65
CA LEU A 82 1.48 4.56 6.72
C LEU A 82 0.59 4.20 5.55
N ILE A 83 -0.43 4.99 5.29
CA ILE A 83 -1.29 4.89 4.11
C ILE A 83 -0.85 5.95 3.11
N VAL A 84 -0.59 5.56 1.87
CA VAL A 84 -0.13 6.47 0.79
C VAL A 84 -1.10 6.42 -0.37
N TYR A 85 -1.39 7.59 -0.92
CA TYR A 85 -2.28 7.81 -2.04
C TYR A 85 -1.48 8.41 -3.19
N THR A 86 -1.49 7.73 -4.35
CA THR A 86 -0.74 8.17 -5.55
C THR A 86 -1.63 8.18 -6.78
N ALA A 87 -1.22 8.97 -7.78
CA ALA A 87 -1.75 8.88 -9.14
C ALA A 87 -0.56 8.84 -10.11
N GLY A 88 -0.50 7.81 -10.95
CA GLY A 88 0.70 7.55 -11.73
C GLY A 88 1.94 7.37 -10.84
N LYS A 89 2.91 8.27 -10.98
CA LYS A 89 4.12 8.32 -10.15
C LYS A 89 4.05 9.35 -9.01
N ASP A 90 3.01 10.20 -9.00
CA ASP A 90 2.90 11.30 -8.05
C ASP A 90 2.31 10.84 -6.72
N ILE A 91 2.97 11.18 -5.63
CA ILE A 91 2.43 11.03 -4.28
C ILE A 91 1.52 12.22 -3.99
N LEU A 92 0.22 11.97 -3.87
CA LEU A 92 -0.79 13.01 -3.65
C LEU A 92 -0.98 13.31 -2.17
N TYR A 93 -1.05 12.26 -1.37
CA TYR A 93 -1.31 12.34 0.06
C TYR A 93 -0.74 11.15 0.80
N TRP A 94 -0.46 11.33 2.08
CA TRP A 94 -0.11 10.26 3.02
C TRP A 94 -0.65 10.58 4.40
N GLN A 95 -0.92 9.53 5.17
CA GLN A 95 -1.36 9.66 6.56
C GLN A 95 -0.87 8.50 7.41
N TYR A 96 -0.76 8.76 8.71
CA TYR A 96 -0.41 7.76 9.69
C TYR A 96 -1.66 7.29 10.44
N ALA A 97 -1.73 5.99 10.72
CA ALA A 97 -2.75 5.38 11.54
C ALA A 97 -2.13 4.32 12.46
N GLU A 98 -2.74 4.01 13.58
CA GLU A 98 -2.30 2.89 14.42
C GLU A 98 -2.53 1.55 13.71
N ARG A 99 -3.62 1.46 12.97
CA ARG A 99 -4.01 0.34 12.12
C ARG A 99 -4.91 0.82 10.99
N GLU A 100 -5.03 0.00 9.98
CA GLU A 100 -5.95 0.26 8.89
C GLU A 100 -7.41 0.17 9.38
N HIS A 101 -8.15 1.24 9.17
CA HIS A 101 -9.56 1.35 9.48
C HIS A 101 -10.29 2.13 8.37
N ASP A 102 -11.55 1.80 8.12
CA ASP A 102 -12.33 2.41 7.04
C ASP A 102 -12.49 3.94 7.19
N LEU A 103 -12.63 4.45 8.41
CA LEU A 103 -12.68 5.91 8.67
C LEU A 103 -11.39 6.62 8.28
N MET A 104 -10.23 5.97 8.45
CA MET A 104 -8.94 6.55 8.04
C MET A 104 -8.88 6.70 6.52
N TYR A 105 -9.27 5.66 5.78
CA TYR A 105 -9.33 5.72 4.33
C TYR A 105 -10.35 6.76 3.83
N GLN A 106 -11.53 6.84 4.48
CA GLN A 106 -12.52 7.88 4.18
C GLN A 106 -11.96 9.28 4.41
N ALA A 107 -11.25 9.51 5.51
CA ALA A 107 -10.62 10.80 5.82
C ALA A 107 -9.61 11.19 4.73
N GLY A 108 -8.76 10.26 4.29
CA GLY A 108 -7.80 10.48 3.22
C GLY A 108 -8.45 10.81 1.87
N ILE A 109 -9.48 10.06 1.48
CA ILE A 109 -10.26 10.31 0.26
C ILE A 109 -10.94 11.69 0.31
N ARG A 110 -11.59 12.03 1.42
CA ARG A 110 -12.24 13.35 1.60
C ARG A 110 -11.23 14.49 1.62
N TRP A 111 -10.04 14.26 2.19
CA TRP A 111 -8.96 15.25 2.12
C TRP A 111 -8.56 15.52 0.67
N LEU A 112 -8.37 14.49 -0.15
CA LEU A 112 -8.07 14.63 -1.58
C LEU A 112 -9.17 15.42 -2.31
N GLN A 113 -10.45 15.09 -2.07
CA GLN A 113 -11.59 15.85 -2.62
C GLN A 113 -11.53 17.33 -2.22
N SER A 114 -11.25 17.62 -0.94
CA SER A 114 -11.14 19.00 -0.43
C SER A 114 -9.99 19.80 -1.05
N LYS A 115 -9.02 19.11 -1.65
CA LYS A 115 -7.88 19.72 -2.35
C LYS A 115 -8.07 19.83 -3.85
N GLY A 116 -9.24 19.46 -4.38
CA GLY A 116 -9.59 19.62 -5.78
C GLY A 116 -9.34 18.37 -6.64
N TYR A 117 -8.98 17.22 -6.04
CA TYR A 117 -8.88 15.98 -6.79
C TYR A 117 -10.26 15.35 -7.04
N VAL A 118 -10.49 14.93 -8.28
CA VAL A 118 -11.67 14.17 -8.71
C VAL A 118 -11.23 12.74 -8.97
N ILE A 119 -11.67 11.80 -8.12
CA ILE A 119 -11.25 10.41 -8.18
C ILE A 119 -12.15 9.68 -9.17
N LEU A 120 -11.58 9.17 -10.25
CA LEU A 120 -12.26 8.44 -11.32
C LEU A 120 -12.29 6.92 -11.09
N GLY A 121 -11.34 6.39 -10.35
CA GLY A 121 -11.25 4.99 -9.97
C GLY A 121 -10.15 4.77 -8.95
N VAL A 122 -10.13 3.58 -8.33
CA VAL A 122 -9.18 3.22 -7.27
C VAL A 122 -8.57 1.85 -7.56
N THR A 123 -7.26 1.72 -7.34
CA THR A 123 -6.57 0.42 -7.24
C THR A 123 -6.03 0.24 -5.83
N SER A 124 -6.33 -0.88 -5.17
CA SER A 124 -5.86 -1.18 -3.82
C SER A 124 -5.58 -2.67 -3.60
N ASP A 125 -4.93 -3.01 -2.46
CA ASP A 125 -4.66 -4.37 -2.01
C ASP A 125 -5.91 -5.20 -1.67
N TRP A 126 -7.09 -4.59 -1.73
CA TRP A 126 -8.37 -5.19 -1.38
C TRP A 126 -8.55 -5.47 0.13
N HIS A 127 -7.82 -4.77 1.00
CA HIS A 127 -8.10 -4.83 2.43
C HIS A 127 -9.52 -4.36 2.73
N GLY A 128 -10.25 -5.06 3.61
CA GLY A 128 -11.67 -4.78 3.85
C GLY A 128 -11.98 -3.34 4.27
N SER A 129 -11.05 -2.65 4.91
CA SER A 129 -11.23 -1.25 5.32
C SER A 129 -11.25 -0.29 4.13
N ILE A 130 -10.34 -0.44 3.16
CA ILE A 130 -10.36 0.42 1.96
C ILE A 130 -11.55 0.10 1.07
N VAL A 131 -11.93 -1.18 0.94
CA VAL A 131 -13.12 -1.58 0.17
C VAL A 131 -14.37 -0.90 0.72
N ARG A 132 -14.62 -0.99 2.04
CA ARG A 132 -15.76 -0.31 2.67
C ARG A 132 -15.71 1.21 2.55
N ALA A 133 -14.53 1.81 2.66
CA ALA A 133 -14.36 3.25 2.52
C ALA A 133 -14.70 3.74 1.11
N VAL A 134 -14.20 3.04 0.08
CA VAL A 134 -14.49 3.37 -1.33
C VAL A 134 -15.97 3.19 -1.63
N GLN A 135 -16.55 2.04 -1.26
CA GLN A 135 -17.97 1.78 -1.48
C GLN A 135 -18.88 2.82 -0.82
N ARG A 136 -18.50 3.33 0.37
CA ARG A 136 -19.31 4.33 1.08
C ARG A 136 -19.25 5.72 0.45
N ILE A 137 -18.09 6.12 -0.08
CA ILE A 137 -17.91 7.47 -0.68
C ILE A 137 -18.26 7.45 -2.16
N TYR A 138 -17.94 6.37 -2.85
CA TYR A 138 -18.04 6.21 -4.29
C TYR A 138 -18.59 4.83 -4.67
N PRO A 139 -19.88 4.57 -4.50
CA PRO A 139 -20.47 3.24 -4.73
C PRO A 139 -20.35 2.76 -6.20
N HIS A 140 -20.12 3.66 -7.14
CA HIS A 140 -20.18 3.36 -8.58
C HIS A 140 -18.85 3.55 -9.33
N ILE A 141 -17.77 3.98 -8.66
CA ILE A 141 -16.48 4.09 -9.37
C ILE A 141 -15.80 2.72 -9.53
N PRO A 142 -15.02 2.53 -10.58
CA PRO A 142 -14.20 1.33 -10.73
C PRO A 142 -13.23 1.18 -9.56
N HIS A 143 -13.29 0.03 -8.87
CA HIS A 143 -12.34 -0.29 -7.79
C HIS A 143 -11.62 -1.59 -8.15
N GLN A 144 -10.42 -1.45 -8.69
CA GLN A 144 -9.54 -2.53 -9.11
C GLN A 144 -8.87 -3.16 -7.89
N ARG A 145 -8.96 -4.47 -7.78
CA ARG A 145 -8.14 -5.24 -6.85
C ARG A 145 -6.74 -5.44 -7.41
N CYS A 146 -5.71 -5.08 -6.66
CA CYS A 146 -4.32 -5.24 -7.05
C CYS A 146 -4.00 -6.71 -7.37
N LEU A 147 -3.58 -6.98 -8.61
CA LEU A 147 -3.31 -8.35 -9.06
C LEU A 147 -2.09 -8.97 -8.37
N ILE A 148 -1.04 -8.19 -8.12
CA ILE A 148 0.17 -8.67 -7.43
C ILE A 148 -0.15 -9.07 -5.99
N HIS A 149 -0.91 -8.26 -5.25
CA HIS A 149 -1.34 -8.61 -3.90
C HIS A 149 -2.26 -9.86 -3.91
N THR A 150 -3.16 -9.95 -4.90
CA THR A 150 -4.02 -11.13 -5.07
C THR A 150 -3.18 -12.39 -5.31
N GLN A 151 -2.23 -12.34 -6.24
CA GLN A 151 -1.34 -13.45 -6.53
C GLN A 151 -0.56 -13.88 -5.28
N ARG A 152 0.17 -12.96 -4.64
CA ARG A 152 0.99 -13.26 -3.45
C ARG A 152 0.17 -13.82 -2.29
N GLN A 153 -1.02 -13.27 -2.05
CA GLN A 153 -1.92 -13.78 -1.03
C GLN A 153 -2.36 -15.22 -1.34
N CYS A 154 -2.73 -15.50 -2.58
CA CYS A 154 -3.12 -16.85 -3.00
C CYS A 154 -1.94 -17.83 -2.93
N GLU A 155 -0.75 -17.43 -3.40
CA GLU A 155 0.45 -18.26 -3.33
C GLU A 155 0.87 -18.57 -1.89
N SER A 156 0.77 -17.60 -0.96
CA SER A 156 1.08 -17.83 0.45
C SER A 156 0.15 -18.87 1.11
N ILE A 157 -1.10 -18.95 0.65
CA ILE A 157 -2.09 -19.90 1.16
C ILE A 157 -1.94 -21.28 0.51
N LEU A 158 -1.70 -21.35 -0.80
CA LEU A 158 -1.54 -22.60 -1.56
C LEU A 158 -0.17 -23.24 -1.37
N THR A 159 0.83 -22.45 -0.94
CA THR A 159 2.25 -22.80 -0.90
C THR A 159 2.88 -22.91 -2.30
N GLN A 160 4.22 -23.07 -2.36
CA GLN A 160 4.92 -23.22 -3.66
C GLN A 160 4.64 -24.56 -4.32
N ASN A 161 4.44 -25.62 -3.52
CA ASN A 161 4.22 -26.98 -3.99
C ASN A 161 2.94 -27.57 -3.36
N PRO A 162 1.74 -27.23 -3.88
CA PRO A 162 0.49 -27.80 -3.39
C PRO A 162 0.48 -29.32 -3.60
N LYS A 163 0.03 -30.06 -2.58
CA LYS A 163 0.03 -31.54 -2.60
C LYS A 163 -1.03 -32.15 -3.51
N THR A 164 -2.09 -31.39 -3.83
CA THR A 164 -3.21 -31.89 -4.63
C THR A 164 -3.17 -31.30 -6.04
N GLU A 165 -3.64 -32.06 -7.03
CA GLU A 165 -3.81 -31.58 -8.41
C GLU A 165 -4.69 -30.31 -8.45
N ALA A 166 -5.76 -30.27 -7.66
CA ALA A 166 -6.59 -29.09 -7.50
C ALA A 166 -5.82 -27.86 -7.03
N GLY A 167 -4.91 -28.03 -6.09
CA GLY A 167 -4.06 -26.95 -5.59
C GLY A 167 -3.05 -26.48 -6.62
N GLN A 168 -2.40 -27.43 -7.34
CA GLN A 168 -1.42 -27.12 -8.38
C GLN A 168 -2.06 -26.36 -9.54
N SER A 169 -3.20 -26.83 -10.05
CA SER A 169 -3.93 -26.19 -11.14
C SER A 169 -4.54 -24.84 -10.73
N LEU A 170 -5.01 -24.69 -9.48
CA LEU A 170 -5.44 -23.37 -9.00
C LEU A 170 -4.27 -22.39 -8.87
N ARG A 171 -3.13 -22.87 -8.42
CA ARG A 171 -1.90 -22.07 -8.35
C ARG A 171 -1.47 -21.58 -9.73
N PHE A 172 -1.54 -22.43 -10.75
CA PHE A 172 -1.26 -22.05 -12.13
C PHE A 172 -2.19 -20.90 -12.56
N LEU A 173 -3.50 -21.00 -12.35
CA LEU A 173 -4.45 -19.93 -12.66
C LEU A 173 -4.13 -18.62 -11.92
N VAL A 174 -3.67 -18.71 -10.67
CA VAL A 174 -3.26 -17.53 -9.88
C VAL A 174 -2.02 -16.87 -10.49
N LEU A 175 -1.04 -17.63 -10.94
CA LEU A 175 0.18 -17.10 -11.58
C LEU A 175 -0.13 -16.37 -12.89
N GLU A 176 -1.10 -16.86 -13.66
CA GLU A 176 -1.51 -16.26 -14.92
C GLU A 176 -2.21 -14.89 -14.77
N LEU A 177 -2.74 -14.55 -13.58
CA LEU A 177 -3.47 -13.28 -13.37
C LEU A 177 -2.70 -12.04 -13.83
N ASN A 178 -1.40 -11.98 -13.54
CA ASN A 178 -0.58 -10.81 -13.88
C ASN A 178 -0.17 -10.75 -15.35
N HIS A 179 -0.33 -11.84 -16.09
CA HIS A 179 0.00 -11.92 -17.51
C HIS A 179 -1.17 -11.49 -18.42
N ILE A 180 -2.37 -11.38 -17.88
CA ILE A 180 -3.55 -10.96 -18.65
C ILE A 180 -3.40 -9.50 -19.05
N THR A 181 -3.51 -9.24 -20.36
CA THR A 181 -3.35 -7.91 -20.98
C THR A 181 -4.48 -7.58 -21.98
N SER A 182 -5.36 -8.54 -22.25
CA SER A 182 -6.45 -8.40 -23.21
C SER A 182 -7.75 -9.03 -22.73
N GLU A 183 -8.88 -8.58 -23.29
CA GLU A 183 -10.19 -9.18 -23.06
C GLU A 183 -10.26 -10.66 -23.45
N TYR A 184 -9.54 -11.04 -24.50
CA TYR A 184 -9.45 -12.44 -24.91
C TYR A 184 -8.81 -13.30 -23.80
N GLU A 185 -7.67 -12.89 -23.28
CA GLU A 185 -6.96 -13.60 -22.20
C GLU A 185 -7.79 -13.65 -20.92
N LYS A 186 -8.47 -12.54 -20.56
CA LYS A 186 -9.43 -12.49 -19.44
C LYS A 186 -10.54 -13.55 -19.62
N ASN A 187 -11.15 -13.60 -20.80
CA ASN A 187 -12.24 -14.55 -21.08
C ASN A 187 -11.75 -16.00 -21.02
N MET A 188 -10.55 -16.28 -21.52
CA MET A 188 -9.91 -17.58 -21.40
C MET A 188 -9.64 -17.95 -19.95
N TRP A 189 -9.12 -17.03 -19.14
CA TRP A 189 -8.88 -17.23 -17.71
C TRP A 189 -10.18 -17.53 -16.95
N ILE A 190 -11.23 -16.75 -17.19
CA ILE A 190 -12.56 -16.98 -16.58
C ILE A 190 -13.10 -18.37 -16.94
N LYS A 191 -12.97 -18.78 -18.22
CA LYS A 191 -13.38 -20.12 -18.67
C LYS A 191 -12.60 -21.22 -17.96
N TRP A 192 -11.28 -21.10 -17.85
CA TRP A 192 -10.43 -22.07 -17.14
C TRP A 192 -10.75 -22.12 -15.64
N PHE A 193 -10.97 -20.99 -15.02
CA PHE A 193 -11.37 -20.93 -13.61
C PHE A 193 -12.76 -21.58 -13.38
N ALA A 194 -13.71 -21.40 -14.29
CA ALA A 194 -15.01 -22.06 -14.24
C ALA A 194 -14.91 -23.60 -14.43
N LEU A 195 -14.06 -24.07 -15.36
CA LEU A 195 -13.77 -25.50 -15.55
C LEU A 195 -13.08 -26.10 -14.32
N TRP A 196 -12.10 -25.37 -13.75
CA TRP A 196 -11.46 -25.76 -12.50
C TRP A 196 -12.48 -25.92 -11.37
N ARG A 197 -13.37 -24.94 -11.19
CA ARG A 197 -14.46 -24.99 -10.20
C ARG A 197 -15.32 -26.25 -10.39
N LYS A 198 -15.78 -26.49 -11.62
CA LYS A 198 -16.64 -27.65 -11.94
C LYS A 198 -15.95 -28.98 -11.58
N ARG A 199 -14.65 -29.10 -11.90
CA ARG A 199 -13.86 -30.33 -11.64
C ARG A 199 -13.65 -30.58 -10.15
N TYR A 200 -13.38 -29.53 -9.36
CA TYR A 200 -12.92 -29.66 -7.97
C TYR A 200 -13.93 -29.13 -6.92
N GLU A 201 -15.19 -28.92 -7.32
CA GLU A 201 -16.24 -28.44 -6.43
C GLU A 201 -16.46 -29.35 -5.23
N HIS A 202 -16.35 -30.66 -5.40
CA HIS A 202 -16.46 -31.66 -4.34
C HIS A 202 -15.40 -31.41 -3.24
N MET A 203 -14.15 -31.14 -3.59
CA MET A 203 -13.08 -30.83 -2.64
C MET A 203 -13.32 -29.52 -1.89
N ILE A 204 -13.89 -28.49 -2.57
CA ILE A 204 -14.22 -27.21 -1.93
C ILE A 204 -15.31 -27.38 -0.87
N LYS A 205 -16.24 -28.33 -1.06
CA LYS A 205 -17.38 -28.61 -0.18
C LYS A 205 -17.09 -29.68 0.87
N GLU A 206 -16.02 -30.45 0.71
CA GLU A 206 -15.66 -31.56 1.58
C GLU A 206 -15.42 -31.11 3.03
N ARG A 207 -16.00 -31.89 3.97
CA ARG A 207 -15.92 -31.64 5.41
C ARG A 207 -15.37 -32.85 6.13
N THR A 208 -14.46 -32.61 7.04
CA THR A 208 -13.97 -33.59 8.00
C THR A 208 -14.76 -33.43 9.31
N TYR A 209 -15.24 -34.52 9.88
CA TYR A 209 -15.98 -34.57 11.13
C TYR A 209 -15.16 -35.25 12.21
N LEU A 210 -15.16 -34.68 13.40
CA LEU A 210 -14.56 -35.30 14.60
C LEU A 210 -15.63 -35.39 15.67
N LYS A 211 -15.81 -36.60 16.25
CA LYS A 211 -16.59 -36.82 17.47
C LYS A 211 -15.63 -36.79 18.64
N THR A 212 -15.90 -35.95 19.63
CA THR A 212 -15.16 -35.91 20.90
C THR A 212 -15.65 -37.04 21.81
N GLU A 213 -14.83 -37.43 22.78
CA GLU A 213 -15.21 -38.43 23.79
C GLU A 213 -16.46 -38.04 24.58
N GLU A 214 -16.74 -36.76 24.71
CA GLU A 214 -17.92 -36.17 25.33
C GLU A 214 -19.18 -36.18 24.43
N GLY A 215 -19.13 -36.84 23.26
CA GLY A 215 -20.23 -36.93 22.30
C GLY A 215 -20.53 -35.64 21.48
N LYS A 216 -19.70 -34.58 21.64
CA LYS A 216 -19.82 -33.37 20.82
C LYS A 216 -19.23 -33.61 19.44
N SER A 217 -19.97 -33.23 18.40
CA SER A 217 -19.49 -33.27 17.01
C SER A 217 -18.94 -31.90 16.58
N THR A 218 -17.74 -31.87 16.08
CA THR A 218 -17.15 -30.68 15.42
C THR A 218 -16.80 -31.02 13.99
N TRP A 219 -16.74 -30.01 13.14
CA TRP A 219 -16.36 -30.21 11.74
C TRP A 219 -15.57 -29.02 11.21
N TRP A 220 -14.76 -29.26 10.15
CA TRP A 220 -14.08 -28.22 9.38
C TRP A 220 -14.00 -28.62 7.90
N TYR A 221 -13.71 -27.67 7.05
CA TYR A 221 -13.46 -27.99 5.64
C TYR A 221 -12.13 -28.69 5.49
N THR A 222 -12.13 -29.88 4.88
CA THR A 222 -10.95 -30.72 4.65
C THR A 222 -9.87 -29.93 3.89
N HIS A 223 -10.26 -29.26 2.84
CA HIS A 223 -9.41 -28.46 1.98
C HIS A 223 -9.52 -26.95 2.24
N LYS A 224 -9.38 -26.52 3.50
CA LYS A 224 -9.62 -25.12 3.93
C LYS A 224 -8.82 -24.08 3.14
N ASN A 225 -7.56 -24.36 2.79
CA ASN A 225 -6.69 -23.45 2.05
C ASN A 225 -7.15 -23.30 0.60
N LEU A 226 -7.43 -24.42 -0.07
CA LEU A 226 -8.01 -24.42 -1.42
C LEU A 226 -9.30 -23.61 -1.49
N ARG A 227 -10.21 -23.88 -0.54
CA ARG A 227 -11.47 -23.15 -0.40
C ARG A 227 -11.26 -21.66 -0.15
N LYS A 228 -10.28 -21.27 0.69
CA LYS A 228 -9.97 -19.86 0.99
C LYS A 228 -9.55 -19.10 -0.26
N VAL A 229 -8.64 -19.67 -1.05
CA VAL A 229 -8.19 -19.06 -2.32
C VAL A 229 -9.34 -18.98 -3.32
N TYR A 230 -10.06 -20.07 -3.53
CA TYR A 230 -11.23 -20.09 -4.40
C TYR A 230 -12.23 -18.98 -4.03
N ARG A 231 -12.61 -18.86 -2.76
CA ARG A 231 -13.56 -17.83 -2.31
C ARG A 231 -13.03 -16.42 -2.49
N SER A 232 -11.73 -16.22 -2.26
CA SER A 232 -11.09 -14.92 -2.47
C SER A 232 -11.16 -14.48 -3.92
N LEU A 233 -10.93 -15.40 -4.87
CA LEU A 233 -11.01 -15.10 -6.30
C LEU A 233 -12.46 -14.85 -6.74
N VAL A 234 -13.40 -15.71 -6.34
CA VAL A 234 -14.82 -15.54 -6.70
C VAL A 234 -15.39 -14.23 -6.17
N SER A 235 -15.13 -13.89 -4.90
CA SER A 235 -15.69 -12.68 -4.27
C SER A 235 -15.17 -11.37 -4.84
N SER A 236 -14.10 -11.40 -5.62
CA SER A 236 -13.50 -10.22 -6.24
C SER A 236 -13.35 -10.33 -7.75
N GLN A 237 -13.95 -11.33 -8.38
CA GLN A 237 -13.77 -11.59 -9.82
C GLN A 237 -14.10 -10.35 -10.68
N ASP A 238 -15.18 -9.64 -10.35
CA ASP A 238 -15.62 -8.44 -11.05
C ASP A 238 -14.67 -7.23 -10.86
N HIS A 239 -13.72 -7.37 -9.93
CA HIS A 239 -12.74 -6.33 -9.58
C HIS A 239 -11.30 -6.66 -9.98
N LEU A 240 -11.08 -7.80 -10.64
CA LEU A 240 -9.72 -8.23 -11.03
C LEU A 240 -9.26 -7.65 -12.37
N PHE A 241 -10.19 -7.29 -13.26
CA PHE A 241 -9.86 -6.97 -14.66
C PHE A 241 -10.37 -5.61 -15.12
N LEU A 242 -10.77 -4.71 -14.21
CA LEU A 242 -11.31 -3.39 -14.57
C LEU A 242 -10.28 -2.51 -15.29
N TYR A 243 -8.98 -2.76 -15.11
CA TYR A 243 -7.91 -2.07 -15.84
C TYR A 243 -7.94 -2.32 -17.37
N LEU A 244 -8.60 -3.38 -17.85
CA LEU A 244 -8.80 -3.62 -19.28
C LEU A 244 -9.86 -2.69 -19.86
N ASP A 245 -10.89 -2.36 -19.08
CA ASP A 245 -11.96 -1.45 -19.48
C ASP A 245 -11.58 0.03 -19.31
N HIS A 246 -10.60 0.33 -18.42
CA HIS A 246 -10.20 1.66 -18.04
C HIS A 246 -8.69 1.87 -18.21
N LYS A 247 -8.27 2.40 -19.36
CA LYS A 247 -6.86 2.54 -19.79
C LYS A 247 -5.91 3.16 -18.76
N ASN A 248 -6.40 4.04 -17.89
CA ASN A 248 -5.57 4.74 -16.91
C ASN A 248 -5.70 4.14 -15.49
N LEU A 249 -6.47 3.08 -15.31
CA LEU A 249 -6.58 2.36 -14.06
C LEU A 249 -5.44 1.34 -13.97
N ASP A 250 -4.56 1.53 -13.01
CA ASP A 250 -3.44 0.61 -12.80
C ASP A 250 -3.94 -0.78 -12.35
N LYS A 251 -3.38 -1.86 -12.89
CA LYS A 251 -3.71 -3.23 -12.48
C LYS A 251 -3.12 -3.62 -11.11
N ASP A 252 -2.14 -2.86 -10.62
CA ASP A 252 -1.43 -3.16 -9.37
C ASP A 252 -0.88 -1.90 -8.67
N THR A 253 -0.42 -2.09 -7.43
CA THR A 253 0.21 -1.08 -6.58
C THR A 253 1.73 -1.30 -6.43
N ASN A 254 2.36 -2.09 -7.31
CA ASN A 254 3.75 -2.55 -7.18
C ASN A 254 4.76 -1.40 -7.05
N GLY A 255 4.53 -0.27 -7.73
CA GLY A 255 5.38 0.91 -7.60
C GLY A 255 5.44 1.45 -6.16
N LEU A 256 4.30 1.46 -5.44
CA LEU A 256 4.24 1.86 -4.03
C LEU A 256 4.98 0.87 -3.12
N GLU A 257 4.86 -0.41 -3.37
CA GLU A 257 5.53 -1.45 -2.58
C GLU A 257 7.06 -1.32 -2.68
N GLY A 258 7.59 -1.06 -3.88
CA GLY A 258 9.01 -0.76 -4.08
C GLY A 258 9.47 0.46 -3.26
N GLU A 259 8.68 1.54 -3.26
CA GLU A 259 8.96 2.73 -2.44
C GLU A 259 8.90 2.42 -0.94
N PHE A 260 7.96 1.60 -0.48
CA PHE A 260 7.89 1.17 0.92
C PHE A 260 9.11 0.35 1.35
N LYS A 261 9.62 -0.52 0.49
CA LYS A 261 10.84 -1.29 0.74
C LYS A 261 12.05 -0.36 0.92
N HIS A 262 12.21 0.62 0.03
CA HIS A 262 13.28 1.62 0.13
C HIS A 262 13.15 2.49 1.38
N LEU A 263 11.94 2.94 1.69
CA LEU A 263 11.66 3.72 2.89
C LEU A 263 11.99 2.94 4.17
N LYS A 264 11.56 1.68 4.27
CA LYS A 264 11.87 0.81 5.42
C LYS A 264 13.36 0.60 5.60
N ALA A 265 14.11 0.38 4.52
CA ALA A 265 15.57 0.24 4.58
C ALA A 265 16.25 1.51 5.12
N LYS A 266 15.80 2.71 4.67
CA LYS A 266 16.32 4.00 5.17
C LYS A 266 16.00 4.23 6.65
N ILE A 267 14.78 3.96 7.06
CA ILE A 267 14.37 4.08 8.48
C ILE A 267 15.16 3.10 9.36
N GLY A 268 15.43 1.90 8.87
CA GLY A 268 16.26 0.90 9.56
C GLY A 268 17.69 1.38 9.81
N ALA A 269 18.28 2.13 8.88
CA ALA A 269 19.59 2.75 9.04
C ALA A 269 19.62 3.87 10.11
N HIS A 270 18.45 4.39 10.50
CA HIS A 270 18.30 5.46 11.51
C HIS A 270 17.52 4.95 12.74
N SER A 271 17.94 3.83 13.32
CA SER A 271 17.22 3.12 14.40
C SER A 271 16.98 3.93 15.67
N GLY A 272 17.82 4.93 15.97
CA GLY A 272 17.72 5.77 17.19
C GLY A 272 16.63 6.86 17.16
N MET A 273 15.92 7.07 16.04
CA MET A 273 14.88 8.10 15.96
C MET A 273 13.64 7.73 16.80
N ARG A 274 13.09 8.71 17.53
CA ARG A 274 11.81 8.60 18.24
C ARG A 274 10.64 8.52 17.25
N LYS A 275 9.46 8.11 17.71
CA LYS A 275 8.27 7.91 16.87
C LYS A 275 7.95 9.14 16.00
N PHE A 276 7.88 10.33 16.61
CA PHE A 276 7.53 11.55 15.87
C PHE A 276 8.62 11.96 14.86
N GLU A 277 9.90 11.74 15.17
CA GLU A 277 11.02 12.01 14.25
C GLU A 277 10.96 11.10 13.03
N ARG A 278 10.62 9.82 13.23
CA ARG A 278 10.40 8.89 12.11
C ARG A 278 9.23 9.30 11.24
N MET A 279 8.11 9.72 11.84
CA MET A 279 6.96 10.23 11.09
C MET A 279 7.34 11.47 10.27
N ALA A 280 8.09 12.39 10.85
CA ALA A 280 8.61 13.57 10.16
C ALA A 280 9.60 13.20 9.05
N TYR A 281 10.53 12.26 9.32
CA TYR A 281 11.46 11.72 8.31
C TYR A 281 10.71 11.13 7.12
N ILE A 282 9.71 10.30 7.35
CA ILE A 282 8.87 9.70 6.30
C ILE A 282 8.15 10.80 5.50
N SER A 283 7.59 11.81 6.18
CA SER A 283 6.91 12.94 5.50
C SER A 283 7.88 13.70 4.58
N TRP A 284 9.12 13.96 5.04
CA TRP A 284 10.15 14.57 4.21
C TRP A 284 10.58 13.67 3.07
N TYR A 285 10.72 12.36 3.29
CA TYR A 285 11.05 11.41 2.24
C TYR A 285 9.99 11.40 1.13
N LEU A 286 8.72 11.28 1.48
CA LEU A 286 7.61 11.29 0.52
C LEU A 286 7.51 12.63 -0.21
N TYR A 287 7.75 13.73 0.51
CA TYR A 287 7.76 15.07 -0.07
C TYR A 287 8.87 15.25 -1.12
N PHE A 288 10.08 14.72 -0.87
CA PHE A 288 11.19 14.82 -1.82
C PHE A 288 11.07 13.84 -3.00
N LYS A 289 10.27 12.80 -2.86
CA LYS A 289 9.94 11.87 -3.95
C LYS A 289 8.85 12.41 -4.88
N LYS A 290 8.16 13.44 -4.46
CA LYS A 290 7.19 14.11 -5.30
C LYS A 290 7.92 14.87 -6.40
N HIS A 291 7.60 14.60 -7.62
CA HIS A 291 8.16 15.24 -8.83
C HIS A 291 7.34 16.46 -9.26
#